data_45fa07500660af8d9636108ed8f44fb5
#
_entry.id   45fa07500660af8d9636108ed8f44fb5
#
_cell.length_a   1.000
_cell.length_b   1.000
_cell.length_c   1.000
_cell.angle_alpha   90.00
_cell.angle_beta   90.00
_cell.angle_gamma   90.00
#
_symmetry.space_group_name_H-M   'P 1'
#
loop_
_entity.id
_entity.type
_entity.pdbx_description
1 polymer ?
#
loop_
_entity_poly.entity_id
_entity_poly.type
_entity_poly.pdbx_seq_one_letter_code
_entity_poly.pdbx_strand_id
1 'polypeptide(L)'
;MTVQALAQEAKPPDVEQLFVRALELQRAGDTLGAIDTYKAALAIDPSRTDALSNLGAAYVRLGQFDDAIAQYQLALKTDPSNNTVRLNLALAYYKSARPNQAIPQLKRVVASDPEAKNAYLILADCYLQTGDDAEIVSLLKPRERMFGNDLAYAYLLGTALLHVNDTVEGQKHIDRIFGAGESAEAHLLLGIAHINRQDYPAARRELERALSLNRNIPTVHALYGRALLAMGEQDGAERAFRTELARNINDFEANLQLGYMRKATEKFEEAAAYLERALSIRPNDLAARKLLASLRLQTGQVEESARMFEAIVKEAPDLIEAHVQLATAYSRLKRKQDVDRERVIIDRLNAEAQAKRSGKGSGGGIQMPQP
;
A
#
# COMPACT_ATOMS: atom_id res chain seq x y z
N MET A 1 -49.36 -58.93 -12.92
CA MET A 1 -49.48 -57.48 -13.13
C MET A 1 -48.20 -56.83 -12.57
N THR A 2 -47.26 -56.60 -13.47
CA THR A 2 -45.97 -55.97 -13.16
C THR A 2 -46.14 -54.47 -13.36
N VAL A 3 -46.06 -53.70 -12.25
CA VAL A 3 -46.03 -52.25 -12.29
C VAL A 3 -44.59 -51.82 -12.61
N GLN A 4 -44.31 -51.48 -13.84
CA GLN A 4 -43.13 -50.75 -14.22
C GLN A 4 -43.31 -49.29 -13.79
N ALA A 5 -42.65 -48.91 -12.68
CA ALA A 5 -42.46 -47.52 -12.29
C ALA A 5 -41.50 -46.90 -13.35
N LEU A 6 -42.01 -46.08 -14.23
CA LEU A 6 -41.25 -45.21 -15.10
C LEU A 6 -40.51 -44.17 -14.18
N ALA A 7 -39.27 -44.43 -13.89
CA ALA A 7 -38.38 -43.37 -13.40
C ALA A 7 -38.31 -42.31 -14.51
N GLN A 8 -38.99 -41.20 -14.32
CA GLN A 8 -38.84 -40.03 -15.17
C GLN A 8 -37.42 -39.51 -14.90
N GLU A 9 -36.48 -39.76 -15.80
CA GLU A 9 -35.19 -39.13 -15.79
C GLU A 9 -35.41 -37.61 -15.79
N ALA A 10 -35.12 -36.95 -14.66
CA ALA A 10 -35.18 -35.50 -14.55
C ALA A 10 -34.22 -34.93 -15.60
N LYS A 11 -34.76 -34.15 -16.53
CA LYS A 11 -33.95 -33.42 -17.52
C LYS A 11 -32.85 -32.65 -16.75
N PRO A 12 -31.57 -32.73 -17.15
CA PRO A 12 -30.53 -32.00 -16.48
C PRO A 12 -30.92 -30.51 -16.40
N PRO A 13 -30.66 -29.86 -15.28
CA PRO A 13 -31.05 -28.45 -15.09
C PRO A 13 -30.42 -27.58 -16.18
N ASP A 14 -31.23 -26.70 -16.74
CA ASP A 14 -30.77 -25.69 -17.69
C ASP A 14 -29.87 -24.67 -16.99
N VAL A 15 -28.91 -24.10 -17.71
CA VAL A 15 -27.99 -23.08 -17.20
C VAL A 15 -28.73 -21.92 -16.54
N GLU A 16 -29.89 -21.52 -17.06
CA GLU A 16 -30.72 -20.46 -16.51
C GLU A 16 -31.32 -20.87 -15.16
N GLN A 17 -31.81 -22.09 -15.05
CA GLN A 17 -32.34 -22.61 -13.77
C GLN A 17 -31.27 -22.69 -12.68
N LEU A 18 -30.06 -23.12 -13.05
CA LEU A 18 -28.92 -23.13 -12.12
C LEU A 18 -28.53 -21.70 -11.69
N PHE A 19 -28.49 -20.76 -12.63
CA PHE A 19 -28.20 -19.37 -12.32
C PHE A 19 -29.20 -18.73 -11.37
N VAL A 20 -30.51 -18.90 -11.65
CA VAL A 20 -31.57 -18.41 -10.77
C VAL A 20 -31.48 -19.07 -9.39
N ARG A 21 -31.23 -20.38 -9.33
CA ARG A 21 -31.07 -21.11 -8.06
C ARG A 21 -29.87 -20.58 -7.25
N ALA A 22 -28.75 -20.30 -7.91
CA ALA A 22 -27.57 -19.72 -7.25
C ALA A 22 -27.87 -18.33 -6.67
N LEU A 23 -28.63 -17.47 -7.37
CA LEU A 23 -29.08 -16.17 -6.87
C LEU A 23 -29.99 -16.31 -5.63
N GLU A 24 -30.90 -17.30 -5.62
CA GLU A 24 -31.75 -17.58 -4.45
C GLU A 24 -30.92 -17.98 -3.23
N LEU A 25 -29.97 -18.90 -3.39
CA LEU A 25 -29.05 -19.33 -2.35
C LEU A 25 -28.23 -18.16 -1.81
N GLN A 26 -27.71 -17.32 -2.72
CA GLN A 26 -26.95 -16.13 -2.35
C GLN A 26 -27.81 -15.13 -1.54
N ARG A 27 -29.08 -14.92 -1.91
CA ARG A 27 -30.03 -14.06 -1.18
C ARG A 27 -30.40 -14.66 0.18
N ALA A 28 -30.49 -15.97 0.27
CA ALA A 28 -30.75 -16.70 1.49
C ALA A 28 -29.54 -16.74 2.47
N GLY A 29 -28.35 -16.24 2.00
CA GLY A 29 -27.14 -16.25 2.80
C GLY A 29 -26.31 -17.54 2.71
N ASP A 30 -26.78 -18.53 1.96
CA ASP A 30 -26.03 -19.76 1.65
C ASP A 30 -24.98 -19.49 0.59
N THR A 31 -23.88 -18.89 1.02
CA THR A 31 -22.80 -18.50 0.10
C THR A 31 -22.09 -19.70 -0.51
N LEU A 32 -21.93 -20.80 0.26
CA LEU A 32 -21.25 -22.01 -0.27
C LEU A 32 -22.13 -22.72 -1.30
N GLY A 33 -23.41 -22.92 -1.02
CA GLY A 33 -24.37 -23.48 -1.96
C GLY A 33 -24.51 -22.63 -3.23
N ALA A 34 -24.44 -21.30 -3.10
CA ALA A 34 -24.42 -20.40 -4.25
C ALA A 34 -23.18 -20.60 -5.12
N ILE A 35 -21.99 -20.70 -4.52
CA ILE A 35 -20.71 -20.95 -5.23
C ILE A 35 -20.79 -22.24 -6.03
N ASP A 36 -21.21 -23.34 -5.41
CA ASP A 36 -21.29 -24.65 -6.06
C ASP A 36 -22.29 -24.61 -7.22
N THR A 37 -23.41 -23.92 -7.05
CA THR A 37 -24.46 -23.81 -8.07
C THR A 37 -24.01 -22.88 -9.22
N TYR A 38 -23.28 -21.77 -8.95
CA TYR A 38 -22.67 -20.96 -10.02
C TYR A 38 -21.62 -21.74 -10.80
N LYS A 39 -20.79 -22.55 -10.13
CA LYS A 39 -19.82 -23.43 -10.82
C LYS A 39 -20.51 -24.44 -11.72
N ALA A 40 -21.64 -25.03 -11.29
CA ALA A 40 -22.44 -25.93 -12.12
C ALA A 40 -23.01 -25.22 -13.36
N ALA A 41 -23.50 -23.99 -13.21
CA ALA A 41 -23.95 -23.19 -14.36
C ALA A 41 -22.80 -22.89 -15.33
N LEU A 42 -21.62 -22.52 -14.81
CA LEU A 42 -20.42 -22.21 -15.59
C LEU A 42 -19.78 -23.45 -16.25
N ALA A 43 -20.06 -24.64 -15.74
CA ALA A 43 -19.67 -25.89 -16.39
C ALA A 43 -20.46 -26.13 -17.71
N ILE A 44 -21.67 -25.57 -17.81
CA ILE A 44 -22.51 -25.62 -19.02
C ILE A 44 -22.18 -24.45 -19.95
N ASP A 45 -22.09 -23.23 -19.40
CA ASP A 45 -21.72 -22.01 -20.14
C ASP A 45 -20.57 -21.28 -19.43
N PRO A 46 -19.30 -21.57 -19.77
CA PRO A 46 -18.13 -20.96 -19.17
C PRO A 46 -17.97 -19.47 -19.44
N SER A 47 -18.71 -18.93 -20.42
CA SER A 47 -18.61 -17.53 -20.86
C SER A 47 -19.65 -16.62 -20.21
N ARG A 48 -20.53 -17.16 -19.40
CA ARG A 48 -21.64 -16.43 -18.78
C ARG A 48 -21.15 -15.36 -17.79
N THR A 49 -21.06 -14.13 -18.27
CA THR A 49 -20.45 -13.00 -17.55
C THR A 49 -21.15 -12.69 -16.23
N ASP A 50 -22.48 -12.76 -16.15
CA ASP A 50 -23.25 -12.53 -14.93
C ASP A 50 -22.98 -13.61 -13.87
N ALA A 51 -22.87 -14.88 -14.26
CA ALA A 51 -22.52 -15.97 -13.36
C ALA A 51 -21.08 -15.84 -12.84
N LEU A 52 -20.13 -15.51 -13.72
CA LEU A 52 -18.74 -15.23 -13.33
C LEU A 52 -18.67 -14.06 -12.32
N SER A 53 -19.39 -12.97 -12.58
CA SER A 53 -19.42 -11.80 -11.71
C SER A 53 -20.01 -12.12 -10.34
N ASN A 54 -21.11 -12.86 -10.29
CA ASN A 54 -21.77 -13.25 -9.04
C ASN A 54 -20.95 -14.29 -8.24
N LEU A 55 -20.31 -15.23 -8.91
CA LEU A 55 -19.36 -16.16 -8.30
C LEU A 55 -18.19 -15.39 -7.67
N GLY A 56 -17.62 -14.41 -8.38
CA GLY A 56 -16.59 -13.53 -7.84
C GLY A 56 -17.07 -12.79 -6.59
N ALA A 57 -18.30 -12.26 -6.60
CA ALA A 57 -18.88 -11.58 -5.44
C ALA A 57 -19.10 -12.53 -4.25
N ALA A 58 -19.49 -13.78 -4.52
CA ALA A 58 -19.61 -14.82 -3.49
C ALA A 58 -18.25 -15.15 -2.85
N TYR A 59 -17.17 -15.24 -3.62
CA TYR A 59 -15.81 -15.42 -3.12
C TYR A 59 -15.33 -14.23 -2.29
N VAL A 60 -15.64 -12.98 -2.70
CA VAL A 60 -15.32 -11.78 -1.89
C VAL A 60 -15.99 -11.84 -0.52
N ARG A 61 -17.22 -12.34 -0.42
CA ARG A 61 -17.92 -12.52 0.87
C ARG A 61 -17.20 -13.48 1.81
N LEU A 62 -16.53 -14.49 1.27
CA LEU A 62 -15.72 -15.46 2.02
C LEU A 62 -14.27 -14.99 2.25
N GLY A 63 -13.88 -13.81 1.76
CA GLY A 63 -12.50 -13.34 1.81
C GLY A 63 -11.54 -14.05 0.85
N GLN A 64 -12.07 -14.87 -0.06
CA GLN A 64 -11.32 -15.61 -1.08
C GLN A 64 -11.05 -14.70 -2.29
N PHE A 65 -10.20 -13.70 -2.08
CA PHE A 65 -9.97 -12.63 -3.07
C PHE A 65 -9.30 -13.13 -4.35
N ASP A 66 -8.41 -14.11 -4.27
CA ASP A 66 -7.73 -14.67 -5.47
C ASP A 66 -8.72 -15.37 -6.39
N ASP A 67 -9.63 -16.16 -5.82
CA ASP A 67 -10.68 -16.81 -6.58
C ASP A 67 -11.64 -15.78 -7.21
N ALA A 68 -12.00 -14.74 -6.44
CA ALA A 68 -12.83 -13.65 -6.96
C ALA A 68 -12.16 -12.93 -8.13
N ILE A 69 -10.89 -12.57 -8.01
CA ILE A 69 -10.08 -11.91 -9.04
C ILE A 69 -10.07 -12.76 -10.33
N ALA A 70 -9.85 -14.07 -10.20
CA ALA A 70 -9.85 -14.98 -11.34
C ALA A 70 -11.21 -14.95 -12.09
N GLN A 71 -12.33 -14.98 -11.35
CA GLN A 71 -13.66 -14.93 -11.98
C GLN A 71 -13.94 -13.58 -12.66
N TYR A 72 -13.61 -12.46 -12.01
CA TYR A 72 -13.78 -11.14 -12.61
C TYR A 72 -12.90 -10.94 -13.85
N GLN A 73 -11.67 -11.48 -13.84
CA GLN A 73 -10.79 -11.45 -15.02
C GLN A 73 -11.38 -12.25 -16.18
N LEU A 74 -11.98 -13.42 -15.92
CA LEU A 74 -12.67 -14.21 -16.93
C LEU A 74 -13.89 -13.46 -17.50
N ALA A 75 -14.70 -12.86 -16.62
CA ALA A 75 -15.84 -12.04 -17.02
C ALA A 75 -15.42 -10.86 -17.93
N LEU A 76 -14.31 -10.19 -17.61
CA LEU A 76 -13.78 -9.08 -18.41
C LEU A 76 -13.08 -9.52 -19.71
N LYS A 77 -12.70 -10.80 -19.87
CA LYS A 77 -12.27 -11.35 -21.16
C LYS A 77 -13.45 -11.47 -22.14
N THR A 78 -14.62 -11.84 -21.61
CA THR A 78 -15.85 -12.00 -22.40
C THR A 78 -16.49 -10.64 -22.70
N ASP A 79 -16.57 -9.75 -21.68
CA ASP A 79 -17.10 -8.39 -21.83
C ASP A 79 -16.10 -7.35 -21.25
N PRO A 80 -15.14 -6.90 -22.08
CA PRO A 80 -14.14 -5.92 -21.66
C PRO A 80 -14.71 -4.54 -21.32
N SER A 81 -15.95 -4.24 -21.70
CA SER A 81 -16.61 -2.96 -21.46
C SER A 81 -17.36 -2.90 -20.13
N ASN A 82 -17.51 -4.01 -19.44
CA ASN A 82 -18.31 -4.11 -18.23
C ASN A 82 -17.67 -3.38 -17.03
N ASN A 83 -18.06 -2.14 -16.83
CA ASN A 83 -17.51 -1.30 -15.77
C ASN A 83 -17.89 -1.78 -14.37
N THR A 84 -19.03 -2.43 -14.19
CA THR A 84 -19.43 -3.01 -12.90
C THR A 84 -18.49 -4.14 -12.50
N VAL A 85 -18.19 -5.06 -13.41
CA VAL A 85 -17.22 -6.14 -13.17
C VAL A 85 -15.82 -5.57 -12.95
N ARG A 86 -15.45 -4.53 -13.69
CA ARG A 86 -14.16 -3.85 -13.53
C ARG A 86 -14.01 -3.20 -12.15
N LEU A 87 -15.05 -2.54 -11.67
CA LEU A 87 -15.07 -1.99 -10.32
C LEU A 87 -14.95 -3.10 -9.27
N ASN A 88 -15.68 -4.21 -9.43
CA ASN A 88 -15.61 -5.35 -8.54
C ASN A 88 -14.21 -5.98 -8.52
N LEU A 89 -13.56 -6.10 -9.68
CA LEU A 89 -12.17 -6.54 -9.78
C LEU A 89 -11.23 -5.59 -9.03
N ALA A 90 -11.40 -4.29 -9.22
CA ALA A 90 -10.61 -3.27 -8.53
C ALA A 90 -10.78 -3.34 -7.01
N LEU A 91 -12.03 -3.51 -6.54
CA LEU A 91 -12.34 -3.67 -5.12
C LEU A 91 -11.78 -4.97 -4.54
N ALA A 92 -11.75 -6.06 -5.31
CA ALA A 92 -11.12 -7.31 -4.88
C ALA A 92 -9.59 -7.13 -4.73
N TYR A 93 -8.92 -6.45 -5.66
CA TYR A 93 -7.52 -6.08 -5.54
C TYR A 93 -7.29 -5.16 -4.34
N TYR A 94 -8.10 -4.12 -4.16
CA TYR A 94 -7.99 -3.20 -3.02
C TYR A 94 -8.13 -3.92 -1.68
N LYS A 95 -9.19 -4.75 -1.52
CA LYS A 95 -9.43 -5.53 -0.30
C LYS A 95 -8.37 -6.58 -0.02
N SER A 96 -7.71 -7.10 -1.05
CA SER A 96 -6.57 -8.01 -0.91
C SER A 96 -5.24 -7.27 -0.78
N ALA A 97 -5.29 -5.95 -0.54
CA ALA A 97 -4.14 -5.08 -0.35
C ALA A 97 -3.14 -5.11 -1.53
N ARG A 98 -3.67 -5.05 -2.75
CA ARG A 98 -2.92 -5.02 -4.01
C ARG A 98 -3.15 -3.71 -4.76
N PRO A 99 -2.74 -2.55 -4.20
CA PRO A 99 -3.05 -1.24 -4.76
C PRO A 99 -2.52 -1.07 -6.18
N ASN A 100 -1.31 -1.58 -6.48
CA ASN A 100 -0.72 -1.50 -7.83
C ASN A 100 -1.59 -2.18 -8.90
N GLN A 101 -2.37 -3.22 -8.55
CA GLN A 101 -3.26 -3.92 -9.46
C GLN A 101 -4.66 -3.28 -9.49
N ALA A 102 -5.09 -2.65 -8.40
CA ALA A 102 -6.35 -1.91 -8.34
C ALA A 102 -6.32 -0.62 -9.18
N ILE A 103 -5.22 0.14 -9.11
CA ILE A 103 -5.03 1.45 -9.79
C ILE A 103 -5.44 1.41 -11.28
N PRO A 104 -4.91 0.51 -12.14
CA PRO A 104 -5.25 0.52 -13.56
C PRO A 104 -6.74 0.21 -13.82
N GLN A 105 -7.38 -0.57 -12.96
CA GLN A 105 -8.82 -0.85 -13.08
C GLN A 105 -9.64 0.36 -12.66
N LEU A 106 -9.30 0.99 -11.52
CA LEU A 106 -9.98 2.20 -11.04
C LEU A 106 -9.83 3.39 -11.99
N LYS A 107 -8.65 3.58 -12.60
CA LYS A 107 -8.45 4.59 -13.66
C LYS A 107 -9.48 4.44 -14.79
N ARG A 108 -9.72 3.22 -15.23
CA ARG A 108 -10.74 2.95 -16.28
C ARG A 108 -12.16 3.21 -15.79
N VAL A 109 -12.47 2.84 -14.54
CA VAL A 109 -13.79 3.10 -13.94
C VAL A 109 -14.06 4.60 -13.88
N VAL A 110 -13.17 5.42 -13.32
CA VAL A 110 -13.37 6.87 -13.19
C VAL A 110 -13.34 7.60 -14.55
N ALA A 111 -12.68 7.03 -15.56
CA ALA A 111 -12.71 7.57 -16.92
C ALA A 111 -14.07 7.31 -17.62
N SER A 112 -14.74 6.20 -17.31
CA SER A 112 -16.04 5.85 -17.89
C SER A 112 -17.23 6.39 -17.08
N ASP A 113 -17.05 6.60 -15.78
CA ASP A 113 -18.05 7.19 -14.89
C ASP A 113 -17.40 8.34 -14.06
N PRO A 114 -17.49 9.57 -14.58
CA PRO A 114 -16.95 10.75 -13.89
C PRO A 114 -17.65 11.09 -12.56
N GLU A 115 -18.80 10.49 -12.27
CA GLU A 115 -19.55 10.71 -11.02
C GLU A 115 -19.31 9.62 -9.95
N ALA A 116 -18.46 8.64 -10.22
CA ALA A 116 -18.18 7.52 -9.34
C ALA A 116 -17.33 7.95 -8.11
N LYS A 117 -17.91 8.74 -7.19
CA LYS A 117 -17.22 9.29 -6.01
C LYS A 117 -16.37 8.26 -5.26
N ASN A 118 -16.96 7.10 -4.95
CA ASN A 118 -16.27 6.06 -4.21
C ASN A 118 -15.05 5.50 -4.95
N ALA A 119 -15.12 5.40 -6.29
CA ALA A 119 -13.99 4.93 -7.09
C ALA A 119 -12.83 5.94 -7.06
N TYR A 120 -13.12 7.25 -7.06
CA TYR A 120 -12.09 8.29 -6.90
C TYR A 120 -11.40 8.21 -5.53
N LEU A 121 -12.16 8.04 -4.44
CA LEU A 121 -11.58 7.93 -3.10
C LEU A 121 -10.73 6.68 -2.96
N ILE A 122 -11.19 5.53 -3.46
CA ILE A 122 -10.42 4.29 -3.43
C ILE A 122 -9.17 4.38 -4.30
N LEU A 123 -9.25 5.03 -5.47
CA LEU A 123 -8.09 5.28 -6.32
C LEU A 123 -7.06 6.18 -5.62
N ALA A 124 -7.52 7.25 -4.96
CA ALA A 124 -6.66 8.14 -4.20
C ALA A 124 -6.02 7.43 -3.00
N ASP A 125 -6.76 6.55 -2.31
CA ASP A 125 -6.21 5.74 -1.22
C ASP A 125 -5.17 4.74 -1.74
N CYS A 126 -5.41 4.11 -2.90
CA CYS A 126 -4.39 3.27 -3.54
C CYS A 126 -3.11 4.06 -3.85
N TYR A 127 -3.23 5.29 -4.36
CA TYR A 127 -2.07 6.15 -4.60
C TYR A 127 -1.36 6.54 -3.30
N LEU A 128 -2.11 6.80 -2.21
CA LEU A 128 -1.51 7.08 -0.90
C LEU A 128 -0.69 5.88 -0.42
N GLN A 129 -1.22 4.67 -0.55
CA GLN A 129 -0.51 3.43 -0.20
C GLN A 129 0.75 3.23 -1.03
N THR A 130 0.72 3.57 -2.32
CA THR A 130 1.89 3.45 -3.22
C THR A 130 2.85 4.64 -3.14
N GLY A 131 2.48 5.72 -2.44
CA GLY A 131 3.31 6.92 -2.30
C GLY A 131 3.25 7.87 -3.50
N ASP A 132 2.20 7.76 -4.31
CA ASP A 132 2.01 8.57 -5.54
C ASP A 132 1.19 9.84 -5.22
N ASP A 133 1.68 10.68 -4.29
CA ASP A 133 0.95 11.85 -3.78
C ASP A 133 0.58 12.87 -4.86
N ALA A 134 1.44 13.08 -5.87
CA ALA A 134 1.16 13.99 -6.98
C ALA A 134 -0.06 13.52 -7.80
N GLU A 135 -0.26 12.22 -7.96
CA GLU A 135 -1.41 11.64 -8.63
C GLU A 135 -2.71 11.87 -7.82
N ILE A 136 -2.65 11.85 -6.50
CA ILE A 136 -3.80 12.20 -5.63
C ILE A 136 -4.23 13.64 -5.87
N VAL A 137 -3.27 14.58 -5.85
CA VAL A 137 -3.54 15.99 -6.08
C VAL A 137 -4.16 16.21 -7.46
N SER A 138 -3.58 15.63 -8.51
CA SER A 138 -4.09 15.71 -9.88
C SER A 138 -5.50 15.11 -10.01
N LEU A 139 -5.77 14.02 -9.30
CA LEU A 139 -7.06 13.32 -9.32
C LEU A 139 -8.15 14.09 -8.57
N LEU A 140 -7.88 14.54 -7.36
CA LEU A 140 -8.90 15.04 -6.44
C LEU A 140 -9.11 16.56 -6.49
N LYS A 141 -8.04 17.38 -6.64
CA LYS A 141 -8.13 18.85 -6.60
C LYS A 141 -9.15 19.44 -7.60
N PRO A 142 -9.24 18.96 -8.86
CA PRO A 142 -10.24 19.47 -9.80
C PRO A 142 -11.69 19.10 -9.44
N ARG A 143 -11.90 18.21 -8.48
CA ARG A 143 -13.19 17.62 -8.11
C ARG A 143 -13.71 18.04 -6.74
N GLU A 144 -13.15 19.08 -6.15
CA GLU A 144 -13.52 19.56 -4.81
C GLU A 144 -15.04 19.76 -4.64
N ARG A 145 -15.71 20.30 -5.66
CA ARG A 145 -17.16 20.53 -5.62
C ARG A 145 -17.97 19.23 -5.50
N MET A 146 -17.47 18.13 -6.05
CA MET A 146 -18.12 16.83 -6.00
C MET A 146 -18.16 16.27 -4.57
N PHE A 147 -17.11 16.52 -3.80
CA PHE A 147 -16.94 15.92 -2.47
C PHE A 147 -17.49 16.80 -1.33
N GLY A 148 -17.59 18.11 -1.52
CA GLY A 148 -18.11 19.02 -0.50
C GLY A 148 -17.35 18.91 0.82
N ASN A 149 -18.05 18.48 1.89
CA ASN A 149 -17.47 18.31 3.23
C ASN A 149 -17.05 16.86 3.57
N ASP A 150 -16.82 16.03 2.57
CA ASP A 150 -16.36 14.67 2.78
C ASP A 150 -14.99 14.65 3.46
N LEU A 151 -14.91 14.02 4.65
CA LEU A 151 -13.68 14.00 5.45
C LEU A 151 -12.62 13.06 4.88
N ALA A 152 -13.02 11.97 4.20
CA ALA A 152 -12.07 11.08 3.53
C ALA A 152 -11.38 11.80 2.36
N TYR A 153 -12.16 12.59 1.59
CA TYR A 153 -11.60 13.47 0.57
C TYR A 153 -10.62 14.47 1.17
N ALA A 154 -11.02 15.16 2.24
CA ALA A 154 -10.19 16.18 2.90
C ALA A 154 -8.88 15.54 3.44
N TYR A 155 -8.97 14.34 4.01
CA TYR A 155 -7.81 13.58 4.48
C TYR A 155 -6.85 13.23 3.35
N LEU A 156 -7.35 12.59 2.29
CA LEU A 156 -6.52 12.13 1.17
C LEU A 156 -5.85 13.30 0.44
N LEU A 157 -6.63 14.32 0.10
CA LEU A 157 -6.09 15.48 -0.61
C LEU A 157 -5.19 16.33 0.28
N GLY A 158 -5.59 16.58 1.53
CA GLY A 158 -4.82 17.37 2.48
C GLY A 158 -3.45 16.72 2.78
N THR A 159 -3.41 15.42 3.02
CA THR A 159 -2.18 14.66 3.23
C THR A 159 -1.27 14.73 2.01
N ALA A 160 -1.82 14.49 0.82
CA ALA A 160 -1.04 14.52 -0.42
C ALA A 160 -0.47 15.92 -0.71
N LEU A 161 -1.25 16.99 -0.50
CA LEU A 161 -0.79 18.38 -0.65
C LEU A 161 0.37 18.69 0.30
N LEU A 162 0.32 18.24 1.54
CA LEU A 162 1.42 18.40 2.50
C LEU A 162 2.68 17.66 2.06
N HIS A 163 2.54 16.45 1.52
CA HIS A 163 3.67 15.65 1.03
C HIS A 163 4.34 16.28 -0.19
N VAL A 164 3.58 16.93 -1.09
CA VAL A 164 4.14 17.67 -2.23
C VAL A 164 4.53 19.11 -1.90
N ASN A 165 4.58 19.49 -0.61
CA ASN A 165 4.94 20.80 -0.09
C ASN A 165 3.97 21.95 -0.45
N ASP A 166 2.76 21.67 -0.88
CA ASP A 166 1.67 22.69 -0.97
C ASP A 166 1.00 22.85 0.40
N THR A 167 1.78 23.41 1.35
CA THR A 167 1.40 23.46 2.77
C THR A 167 0.17 24.32 3.03
N VAL A 168 -0.05 25.39 2.27
CA VAL A 168 -1.19 26.31 2.47
C VAL A 168 -2.51 25.63 2.12
N GLU A 169 -2.58 25.01 0.96
CA GLU A 169 -3.81 24.31 0.54
C GLU A 169 -4.00 23.03 1.36
N GLY A 170 -2.92 22.28 1.64
CA GLY A 170 -2.99 21.11 2.51
C GLY A 170 -3.56 21.44 3.89
N GLN A 171 -3.09 22.54 4.52
CA GLN A 171 -3.57 22.95 5.83
C GLN A 171 -5.07 23.27 5.84
N LYS A 172 -5.63 23.88 4.79
CA LYS A 172 -7.07 24.15 4.69
C LYS A 172 -7.92 22.89 4.78
N HIS A 173 -7.48 21.82 4.13
CA HIS A 173 -8.18 20.53 4.20
C HIS A 173 -8.06 19.89 5.59
N ILE A 174 -6.90 20.01 6.22
CA ILE A 174 -6.67 19.55 7.59
C ILE A 174 -7.53 20.33 8.59
N ASP A 175 -7.61 21.67 8.47
CA ASP A 175 -8.45 22.51 9.31
C ASP A 175 -9.93 22.16 9.18
N ARG A 176 -10.38 21.74 7.98
CA ARG A 176 -11.74 21.24 7.75
C ARG A 176 -12.03 19.98 8.59
N ILE A 177 -11.06 19.06 8.69
CA ILE A 177 -11.22 17.84 9.50
C ILE A 177 -11.34 18.20 10.98
N PHE A 178 -10.47 19.11 11.48
CA PHE A 178 -10.55 19.58 12.86
C PHE A 178 -11.81 20.40 13.15
N GLY A 179 -12.29 21.18 12.18
CA GLY A 179 -13.54 21.94 12.29
C GLY A 179 -14.79 21.08 12.36
N ALA A 180 -14.72 19.81 11.90
CA ALA A 180 -15.83 18.85 11.98
C ALA A 180 -15.99 18.21 13.37
N GLY A 181 -15.09 18.51 14.31
CA GLY A 181 -15.09 17.98 15.67
C GLY A 181 -14.10 16.82 15.88
N GLU A 182 -14.23 16.15 17.03
CA GLU A 182 -13.37 15.04 17.40
C GLU A 182 -13.65 13.82 16.51
N SER A 183 -12.66 13.42 15.71
CA SER A 183 -12.76 12.25 14.82
C SER A 183 -11.48 11.42 14.82
N ALA A 184 -11.58 10.15 14.44
CA ALA A 184 -10.43 9.28 14.34
C ALA A 184 -9.41 9.80 13.30
N GLU A 185 -9.89 10.37 12.21
CA GLU A 185 -9.09 10.97 11.14
C GLU A 185 -8.31 12.21 11.65
N ALA A 186 -8.95 13.06 12.46
CA ALA A 186 -8.29 14.22 13.08
C ALA A 186 -7.14 13.79 13.99
N HIS A 187 -7.37 12.81 14.87
CA HIS A 187 -6.34 12.27 15.76
C HIS A 187 -5.25 11.52 15.00
N LEU A 188 -5.57 10.83 13.90
CA LEU A 188 -4.57 10.22 13.03
C LEU A 188 -3.64 11.29 12.44
N LEU A 189 -4.19 12.39 11.93
CA LEU A 189 -3.41 13.51 11.36
C LEU A 189 -2.53 14.18 12.41
N LEU A 190 -3.04 14.40 13.63
CA LEU A 190 -2.23 14.90 14.74
C LEU A 190 -1.09 13.95 15.06
N GLY A 191 -1.36 12.65 15.11
CA GLY A 191 -0.36 11.63 15.30
C GLY A 191 0.76 11.68 14.25
N ILE A 192 0.40 11.82 12.96
CA ILE A 192 1.35 11.99 11.85
C ILE A 192 2.16 13.28 12.03
N ALA A 193 1.50 14.40 12.34
CA ALA A 193 2.19 15.67 12.55
C ALA A 193 3.21 15.62 13.70
N HIS A 194 2.86 14.96 14.81
CA HIS A 194 3.78 14.75 15.94
C HIS A 194 4.93 13.82 15.55
N ILE A 195 4.70 12.74 14.78
CA ILE A 195 5.78 11.89 14.27
C ILE A 195 6.77 12.69 13.43
N ASN A 196 6.28 13.56 12.53
CA ASN A 196 7.12 14.39 11.67
C ASN A 196 7.96 15.42 12.46
N ARG A 197 7.46 15.84 13.62
CA ARG A 197 8.19 16.69 14.59
C ARG A 197 9.06 15.90 15.56
N GLN A 198 9.08 14.56 15.43
CA GLN A 198 9.77 13.63 16.34
C GLN A 198 9.25 13.71 17.80
N ASP A 199 8.03 14.23 18.00
CA ASP A 199 7.34 14.21 19.29
C ASP A 199 6.55 12.90 19.44
N TYR A 200 7.29 11.81 19.64
CA TYR A 200 6.72 10.48 19.69
C TYR A 200 5.74 10.24 20.86
N PRO A 201 5.97 10.83 22.06
CA PRO A 201 5.01 10.71 23.15
C PRO A 201 3.66 11.37 22.85
N ALA A 202 3.64 12.52 22.16
CA ALA A 202 2.40 13.14 21.71
C ALA A 202 1.77 12.33 20.58
N ALA A 203 2.55 11.87 19.60
CA ALA A 203 2.08 11.01 18.53
C ALA A 203 1.38 9.75 19.07
N ARG A 204 1.97 9.09 20.06
CA ARG A 204 1.38 7.94 20.74
C ARG A 204 -0.02 8.25 21.27
N ARG A 205 -0.18 9.34 22.04
CA ARG A 205 -1.48 9.71 22.62
C ARG A 205 -2.56 9.93 21.56
N GLU A 206 -2.20 10.67 20.52
CA GLU A 206 -3.14 10.97 19.43
C GLU A 206 -3.54 9.69 18.67
N LEU A 207 -2.60 8.80 18.38
CA LEU A 207 -2.88 7.54 17.69
C LEU A 207 -3.67 6.55 18.56
N GLU A 208 -3.46 6.52 19.87
CA GLU A 208 -4.30 5.79 20.83
C GLU A 208 -5.73 6.34 20.82
N ARG A 209 -5.90 7.67 20.73
CA ARG A 209 -7.22 8.29 20.62
C ARG A 209 -7.90 7.94 19.30
N ALA A 210 -7.18 8.00 18.19
CA ALA A 210 -7.67 7.56 16.88
C ALA A 210 -8.18 6.10 16.95
N LEU A 211 -7.40 5.19 17.52
CA LEU A 211 -7.76 3.78 17.71
C LEU A 211 -8.98 3.59 18.62
N SER A 212 -9.16 4.44 19.63
CA SER A 212 -10.32 4.38 20.52
C SER A 212 -11.62 4.77 19.82
N LEU A 213 -11.55 5.73 18.88
CA LEU A 213 -12.68 6.22 18.10
C LEU A 213 -13.01 5.31 16.92
N ASN A 214 -12.00 4.85 16.20
CA ASN A 214 -12.16 3.93 15.07
C ASN A 214 -10.98 2.95 14.99
N ARG A 215 -11.18 1.72 15.45
CA ARG A 215 -10.17 0.66 15.37
C ARG A 215 -9.84 0.24 13.94
N ASN A 216 -10.68 0.62 12.97
CA ASN A 216 -10.57 0.18 11.58
C ASN A 216 -9.96 1.24 10.66
N ILE A 217 -9.52 2.37 11.19
CA ILE A 217 -8.83 3.38 10.38
C ILE A 217 -7.53 2.79 9.80
N PRO A 218 -7.31 2.90 8.48
CA PRO A 218 -6.12 2.33 7.85
C PRO A 218 -4.82 2.91 8.41
N THR A 219 -3.75 2.12 8.39
CA THR A 219 -2.37 2.51 8.73
C THR A 219 -2.13 2.96 10.18
N VAL A 220 -3.17 3.13 11.00
CA VAL A 220 -3.03 3.67 12.35
C VAL A 220 -2.15 2.81 13.25
N HIS A 221 -2.27 1.47 13.15
CA HIS A 221 -1.42 0.55 13.92
C HIS A 221 0.03 0.61 13.48
N ALA A 222 0.31 0.80 12.18
CA ALA A 222 1.68 0.97 11.68
C ALA A 222 2.31 2.26 12.20
N LEU A 223 1.59 3.38 12.17
CA LEU A 223 2.04 4.66 12.71
C LEU A 223 2.24 4.62 14.24
N TYR A 224 1.33 3.95 14.94
CA TYR A 224 1.45 3.71 16.38
C TYR A 224 2.71 2.88 16.69
N GLY A 225 2.93 1.80 15.93
CA GLY A 225 4.14 0.97 16.03
C GLY A 225 5.42 1.79 15.78
N ARG A 226 5.40 2.71 14.80
CA ARG A 226 6.54 3.60 14.51
C ARG A 226 6.84 4.55 15.67
N ALA A 227 5.80 5.11 16.30
CA ALA A 227 5.97 5.94 17.48
C ALA A 227 6.57 5.15 18.66
N LEU A 228 6.07 3.95 18.93
CA LEU A 228 6.60 3.05 19.97
C LEU A 228 8.05 2.65 19.69
N LEU A 229 8.39 2.30 18.45
CA LEU A 229 9.75 1.92 18.04
C LEU A 229 10.74 3.07 18.29
N ALA A 230 10.36 4.30 17.95
CA ALA A 230 11.16 5.48 18.18
C ALA A 230 11.34 5.81 19.67
N MET A 231 10.41 5.38 20.53
CA MET A 231 10.50 5.47 21.99
C MET A 231 11.30 4.31 22.62
N GLY A 232 11.78 3.36 21.82
CA GLY A 232 12.50 2.18 22.31
C GLY A 232 11.60 1.03 22.78
N GLU A 233 10.29 1.14 22.64
CA GLU A 233 9.30 0.13 23.05
C GLU A 233 9.16 -0.96 21.98
N GLN A 234 10.22 -1.75 21.74
CA GLN A 234 10.33 -2.69 20.62
C GLN A 234 9.20 -3.73 20.59
N ASP A 235 8.87 -4.35 21.74
CA ASP A 235 7.83 -5.37 21.80
C ASP A 235 6.43 -4.79 21.50
N GLY A 236 6.18 -3.56 21.96
CA GLY A 236 4.95 -2.83 21.66
C GLY A 236 4.83 -2.52 20.17
N ALA A 237 5.92 -2.04 19.58
CA ALA A 237 6.02 -1.74 18.16
C ALA A 237 5.79 -2.98 17.29
N GLU A 238 6.43 -4.11 17.63
CA GLU A 238 6.25 -5.36 16.90
C GLU A 238 4.79 -5.84 16.93
N ARG A 239 4.14 -5.79 18.11
CA ARG A 239 2.71 -6.15 18.22
C ARG A 239 1.84 -5.25 17.35
N ALA A 240 2.10 -3.94 17.35
CA ALA A 240 1.35 -2.97 16.55
C ALA A 240 1.51 -3.24 15.03
N PHE A 241 2.74 -3.45 14.55
CA PHE A 241 2.99 -3.78 13.15
C PHE A 241 2.34 -5.11 12.75
N ARG A 242 2.40 -6.13 13.59
CA ARG A 242 1.71 -7.41 13.32
C ARG A 242 0.19 -7.25 13.31
N THR A 243 -0.36 -6.38 14.16
CA THR A 243 -1.81 -6.08 14.15
C THR A 243 -2.20 -5.42 12.83
N GLU A 244 -1.39 -4.49 12.31
CA GLU A 244 -1.62 -3.91 10.99
C GLU A 244 -1.56 -4.99 9.90
N LEU A 245 -0.52 -5.85 9.88
CA LEU A 245 -0.39 -6.90 8.88
C LEU A 245 -1.46 -7.99 8.95
N ALA A 246 -2.06 -8.22 10.11
CA ALA A 246 -3.23 -9.11 10.24
C ALA A 246 -4.47 -8.56 9.52
N ARG A 247 -4.54 -7.25 9.32
CA ARG A 247 -5.63 -6.52 8.65
C ARG A 247 -5.31 -6.22 7.20
N ASN A 248 -4.09 -5.77 6.95
CA ASN A 248 -3.55 -5.44 5.65
C ASN A 248 -2.15 -6.01 5.53
N ILE A 249 -2.03 -7.25 5.05
CA ILE A 249 -0.75 -7.96 4.89
C ILE A 249 0.25 -7.19 4.02
N ASN A 250 -0.24 -6.29 3.17
CA ASN A 250 0.54 -5.44 2.29
C ASN A 250 0.59 -3.99 2.77
N ASP A 251 0.51 -3.74 4.08
CA ASP A 251 0.89 -2.42 4.60
C ASP A 251 2.40 -2.22 4.43
N PHE A 252 2.75 -1.14 3.72
CA PHE A 252 4.16 -0.85 3.38
C PHE A 252 4.99 -0.60 4.63
N GLU A 253 4.51 0.28 5.52
CA GLU A 253 5.26 0.70 6.71
C GLU A 253 5.49 -0.48 7.66
N ALA A 254 4.46 -1.25 7.96
CA ALA A 254 4.57 -2.40 8.85
C ALA A 254 5.53 -3.47 8.29
N ASN A 255 5.50 -3.74 6.97
CA ASN A 255 6.46 -4.65 6.33
C ASN A 255 7.89 -4.09 6.40
N LEU A 256 8.10 -2.81 6.10
CA LEU A 256 9.41 -2.17 6.15
C LEU A 256 10.02 -2.26 7.56
N GLN A 257 9.24 -1.89 8.57
CA GLN A 257 9.70 -1.84 9.96
C GLN A 257 9.95 -3.24 10.54
N LEU A 258 9.08 -4.22 10.27
CA LEU A 258 9.33 -5.61 10.66
C LEU A 258 10.56 -6.19 9.95
N GLY A 259 10.75 -5.86 8.68
CA GLY A 259 11.96 -6.22 7.93
C GLY A 259 13.23 -5.67 8.60
N TYR A 260 13.22 -4.40 8.99
CA TYR A 260 14.30 -3.77 9.76
C TYR A 260 14.54 -4.48 11.10
N MET A 261 13.50 -4.71 11.89
CA MET A 261 13.58 -5.36 13.20
C MET A 261 14.10 -6.80 13.10
N ARG A 262 13.65 -7.55 12.08
CA ARG A 262 14.12 -8.93 11.83
C ARG A 262 15.58 -8.95 11.39
N LYS A 263 16.00 -7.99 10.54
CA LYS A 263 17.41 -7.85 10.17
C LYS A 263 18.28 -7.56 11.38
N ALA A 264 17.83 -6.66 12.28
CA ALA A 264 18.57 -6.30 13.51
C ALA A 264 18.70 -7.47 14.49
N THR A 265 17.77 -8.43 14.48
CA THR A 265 17.80 -9.66 15.30
C THR A 265 18.32 -10.87 14.53
N GLU A 266 19.00 -10.67 13.38
CA GLU A 266 19.64 -11.68 12.54
C GLU A 266 18.69 -12.77 12.00
N LYS A 267 17.38 -12.49 11.99
CA LYS A 267 16.37 -13.36 11.36
C LYS A 267 16.24 -13.01 9.89
N PHE A 268 17.28 -13.36 9.13
CA PHE A 268 17.48 -12.83 7.78
C PHE A 268 16.43 -13.30 6.77
N GLU A 269 15.93 -14.53 6.87
CA GLU A 269 14.87 -15.06 5.99
C GLU A 269 13.54 -14.31 6.21
N GLU A 270 13.17 -14.08 7.48
CA GLU A 270 11.98 -13.30 7.82
C GLU A 270 12.14 -11.85 7.33
N ALA A 271 13.33 -11.25 7.53
CA ALA A 271 13.63 -9.91 7.09
C ALA A 271 13.48 -9.76 5.58
N ALA A 272 14.02 -10.71 4.79
CA ALA A 272 13.91 -10.70 3.34
C ALA A 272 12.44 -10.75 2.90
N ALA A 273 11.65 -11.66 3.47
CA ALA A 273 10.24 -11.81 3.13
C ALA A 273 9.43 -10.53 3.36
N TYR A 274 9.65 -9.83 4.49
CA TYR A 274 9.00 -8.56 4.78
C TYR A 274 9.46 -7.44 3.82
N LEU A 275 10.77 -7.33 3.55
CA LEU A 275 11.31 -6.29 2.67
C LEU A 275 10.91 -6.49 1.20
N GLU A 276 10.89 -7.73 0.72
CA GLU A 276 10.40 -8.06 -0.62
C GLU A 276 8.91 -7.70 -0.77
N ARG A 277 8.11 -7.96 0.28
CA ARG A 277 6.72 -7.54 0.31
C ARG A 277 6.58 -6.01 0.31
N ALA A 278 7.36 -5.30 1.11
CA ALA A 278 7.39 -3.85 1.08
C ALA A 278 7.69 -3.33 -0.34
N LEU A 279 8.69 -3.89 -1.02
CA LEU A 279 9.05 -3.52 -2.39
C LEU A 279 8.02 -3.95 -3.44
N SER A 280 7.20 -4.96 -3.19
CA SER A 280 6.08 -5.27 -4.08
C SER A 280 4.99 -4.19 -4.06
N ILE A 281 4.89 -3.43 -2.97
CA ILE A 281 3.94 -2.32 -2.80
C ILE A 281 4.53 -1.01 -3.33
N ARG A 282 5.77 -0.68 -2.90
CA ARG A 282 6.53 0.50 -3.34
C ARG A 282 7.88 0.10 -3.94
N PRO A 283 7.92 -0.28 -5.24
CA PRO A 283 9.12 -0.82 -5.87
C PRO A 283 10.31 0.14 -5.88
N ASN A 284 10.04 1.45 -5.88
CA ASN A 284 11.04 2.49 -5.96
C ASN A 284 11.42 3.09 -4.59
N ASP A 285 10.88 2.57 -3.49
CA ASP A 285 11.22 3.09 -2.17
C ASP A 285 12.71 2.87 -1.86
N LEU A 286 13.42 3.98 -1.68
CA LEU A 286 14.87 3.98 -1.51
C LEU A 286 15.29 3.30 -0.19
N ALA A 287 14.52 3.48 0.89
CA ALA A 287 14.85 2.92 2.20
C ALA A 287 14.70 1.39 2.17
N ALA A 288 13.61 0.89 1.62
CA ALA A 288 13.37 -0.55 1.47
C ALA A 288 14.41 -1.20 0.55
N ARG A 289 14.74 -0.57 -0.59
CA ARG A 289 15.78 -1.05 -1.54
C ARG A 289 17.15 -1.13 -0.87
N LYS A 290 17.56 -0.07 -0.16
CA LYS A 290 18.83 -0.04 0.61
C LYS A 290 18.88 -1.14 1.66
N LEU A 291 17.80 -1.31 2.40
CA LEU A 291 17.72 -2.28 3.48
C LEU A 291 17.82 -3.72 2.96
N LEU A 292 17.10 -4.04 1.86
CA LEU A 292 17.20 -5.35 1.22
C LEU A 292 18.58 -5.57 0.59
N ALA A 293 19.15 -4.59 -0.10
CA ALA A 293 20.49 -4.70 -0.67
C ALA A 293 21.55 -4.95 0.41
N SER A 294 21.46 -4.26 1.54
CA SER A 294 22.34 -4.48 2.70
C SER A 294 22.12 -5.86 3.33
N LEU A 295 20.89 -6.35 3.39
CA LEU A 295 20.57 -7.70 3.85
C LEU A 295 21.20 -8.75 2.91
N ARG A 296 21.06 -8.61 1.59
CA ARG A 296 21.69 -9.49 0.59
C ARG A 296 23.21 -9.53 0.71
N LEU A 297 23.84 -8.36 0.99
CA LEU A 297 25.27 -8.29 1.26
C LEU A 297 25.66 -9.07 2.52
N GLN A 298 24.87 -8.94 3.57
CA GLN A 298 25.12 -9.58 4.86
C GLN A 298 24.96 -11.10 4.77
N THR A 299 23.99 -11.60 4.01
CA THR A 299 23.70 -13.02 3.80
C THR A 299 24.55 -13.68 2.71
N GLY A 300 25.53 -12.97 2.15
CA GLY A 300 26.45 -13.52 1.16
C GLY A 300 25.95 -13.50 -0.29
N GLN A 301 24.79 -12.92 -0.57
CA GLN A 301 24.24 -12.73 -1.92
C GLN A 301 24.86 -11.47 -2.56
N VAL A 302 26.21 -11.50 -2.71
CA VAL A 302 27.02 -10.30 -2.97
C VAL A 302 26.77 -9.71 -4.35
N GLU A 303 26.61 -10.56 -5.39
CA GLU A 303 26.33 -10.13 -6.75
C GLU A 303 24.97 -9.43 -6.87
N GLU A 304 23.96 -9.93 -6.18
CA GLU A 304 22.64 -9.33 -6.15
C GLU A 304 22.67 -7.97 -5.43
N SER A 305 23.32 -7.93 -4.27
CA SER A 305 23.55 -6.70 -3.52
C SER A 305 24.24 -5.63 -4.36
N ALA A 306 25.32 -6.01 -5.09
CA ALA A 306 26.04 -5.09 -5.96
C ALA A 306 25.11 -4.49 -7.02
N ARG A 307 24.34 -5.32 -7.74
CA ARG A 307 23.37 -4.84 -8.75
C ARG A 307 22.33 -3.89 -8.15
N MET A 308 21.83 -4.18 -6.95
CA MET A 308 20.88 -3.32 -6.27
C MET A 308 21.49 -1.97 -5.90
N PHE A 309 22.72 -1.95 -5.36
CA PHE A 309 23.42 -0.71 -5.03
C PHE A 309 23.86 0.06 -6.27
N GLU A 310 24.26 -0.59 -7.37
CA GLU A 310 24.53 0.05 -8.67
C GLU A 310 23.29 0.83 -9.16
N ALA A 311 22.10 0.25 -9.04
CA ALA A 311 20.86 0.93 -9.38
C ALA A 311 20.56 2.11 -8.45
N ILE A 312 20.81 1.95 -7.14
CA ILE A 312 20.60 3.00 -6.14
C ILE A 312 21.53 4.20 -6.37
N VAL A 313 22.84 3.98 -6.58
CA VAL A 313 23.79 5.08 -6.80
C VAL A 313 23.60 5.79 -8.14
N LYS A 314 23.01 5.11 -9.13
CA LYS A 314 22.61 5.75 -10.39
C LYS A 314 21.45 6.72 -10.20
N GLU A 315 20.51 6.40 -9.34
CA GLU A 315 19.33 7.22 -9.03
C GLU A 315 19.65 8.32 -8.01
N ALA A 316 20.46 8.00 -6.99
CA ALA A 316 20.87 8.89 -5.92
C ALA A 316 22.42 8.96 -5.83
N PRO A 317 23.08 9.69 -6.75
CA PRO A 317 24.53 9.70 -6.87
C PRO A 317 25.26 10.39 -5.70
N ASP A 318 24.54 11.10 -4.85
CA ASP A 318 25.11 11.79 -3.68
C ASP A 318 24.98 10.96 -2.38
N LEU A 319 24.41 9.75 -2.46
CA LEU A 319 24.15 8.91 -1.30
C LEU A 319 25.42 8.15 -0.89
N ILE A 320 26.24 8.76 -0.04
CA ILE A 320 27.54 8.23 0.44
C ILE A 320 27.40 6.80 0.97
N GLU A 321 26.37 6.54 1.78
CA GLU A 321 26.11 5.22 2.35
C GLU A 321 25.97 4.12 1.29
N ALA A 322 25.30 4.41 0.17
CA ALA A 322 25.12 3.44 -0.91
C ALA A 322 26.45 3.15 -1.62
N HIS A 323 27.28 4.16 -1.87
CA HIS A 323 28.62 3.99 -2.44
C HIS A 323 29.54 3.17 -1.54
N VAL A 324 29.47 3.37 -0.21
CA VAL A 324 30.22 2.58 0.79
C VAL A 324 29.81 1.10 0.73
N GLN A 325 28.52 0.83 0.69
CA GLN A 325 28.01 -0.54 0.61
C GLN A 325 28.36 -1.20 -0.74
N LEU A 326 28.30 -0.43 -1.84
CA LEU A 326 28.70 -0.90 -3.17
C LEU A 326 30.19 -1.23 -3.23
N ALA A 327 31.05 -0.37 -2.69
CA ALA A 327 32.49 -0.63 -2.58
C ALA A 327 32.76 -1.90 -1.74
N THR A 328 31.98 -2.12 -0.68
CA THR A 328 32.07 -3.34 0.14
C THR A 328 31.68 -4.58 -0.67
N ALA A 329 30.60 -4.50 -1.44
CA ALA A 329 30.17 -5.59 -2.34
C ALA A 329 31.24 -5.89 -3.40
N TYR A 330 31.77 -4.87 -4.09
CA TYR A 330 32.86 -5.04 -5.05
C TYR A 330 34.12 -5.62 -4.45
N SER A 331 34.47 -5.21 -3.22
CA SER A 331 35.62 -5.80 -2.50
C SER A 331 35.45 -7.31 -2.27
N ARG A 332 34.26 -7.74 -1.85
CA ARG A 332 33.95 -9.19 -1.70
C ARG A 332 33.99 -9.95 -3.04
N LEU A 333 33.58 -9.27 -4.12
CA LEU A 333 33.66 -9.80 -5.49
C LEU A 333 35.06 -9.73 -6.13
N LYS A 334 36.05 -9.21 -5.40
CA LYS A 334 37.42 -9.01 -5.88
C LYS A 334 37.53 -8.07 -7.11
N ARG A 335 36.57 -7.16 -7.31
CA ARG A 335 36.50 -6.17 -8.39
C ARG A 335 37.28 -4.91 -8.00
N LYS A 336 38.60 -5.00 -7.93
CA LYS A 336 39.49 -3.96 -7.39
C LYS A 336 39.31 -2.57 -8.07
N GLN A 337 39.20 -2.55 -9.41
CA GLN A 337 39.05 -1.29 -10.16
C GLN A 337 37.74 -0.57 -9.80
N ASP A 338 36.68 -1.32 -9.53
CA ASP A 338 35.38 -0.78 -9.15
C ASP A 338 35.42 -0.24 -7.71
N VAL A 339 36.12 -0.93 -6.80
CA VAL A 339 36.35 -0.43 -5.43
C VAL A 339 37.10 0.90 -5.46
N ASP A 340 38.14 1.03 -6.27
CA ASP A 340 38.94 2.25 -6.37
C ASP A 340 38.10 3.41 -6.92
N ARG A 341 37.23 3.16 -7.92
CA ARG A 341 36.29 4.15 -8.43
C ARG A 341 35.30 4.64 -7.35
N GLU A 342 34.69 3.73 -6.61
CA GLU A 342 33.77 4.10 -5.54
C GLU A 342 34.44 4.90 -4.42
N ARG A 343 35.69 4.56 -4.07
CA ARG A 343 36.47 5.32 -3.06
C ARG A 343 36.67 6.77 -3.48
N VAL A 344 37.04 7.02 -4.74
CA VAL A 344 37.21 8.40 -5.26
C VAL A 344 35.90 9.19 -5.13
N ILE A 345 34.76 8.55 -5.42
CA ILE A 345 33.43 9.18 -5.28
C ILE A 345 33.13 9.49 -3.81
N ILE A 346 33.34 8.52 -2.93
CA ILE A 346 33.12 8.67 -1.48
C ILE A 346 33.96 9.81 -0.92
N ASP A 347 35.26 9.89 -1.26
CA ASP A 347 36.15 10.93 -0.78
C ASP A 347 35.70 12.32 -1.26
N ARG A 348 35.27 12.44 -2.53
CA ARG A 348 34.74 13.68 -3.06
C ARG A 348 33.46 14.10 -2.32
N LEU A 349 32.50 13.20 -2.16
CA LEU A 349 31.21 13.49 -1.49
C LEU A 349 31.42 13.88 -0.01
N ASN A 350 32.37 13.23 0.68
CA ASN A 350 32.74 13.59 2.06
C ASN A 350 33.34 14.99 2.12
N ALA A 351 34.25 15.35 1.21
CA ALA A 351 34.84 16.68 1.14
C ALA A 351 33.77 17.76 0.88
N GLU A 352 32.85 17.53 -0.06
CA GLU A 352 31.73 18.43 -0.33
C GLU A 352 30.80 18.60 0.88
N ALA A 353 30.49 17.52 1.60
CA ALA A 353 29.69 17.56 2.82
C ALA A 353 30.38 18.34 3.94
N GLN A 354 31.69 18.20 4.08
CA GLN A 354 32.49 18.93 5.05
C GLN A 354 32.56 20.43 4.71
N ALA A 355 32.76 20.79 3.44
CA ALA A 355 32.76 22.18 2.98
C ALA A 355 31.42 22.88 3.22
N LYS A 356 30.29 22.19 2.99
CA LYS A 356 28.94 22.70 3.29
C LYS A 356 28.71 22.93 4.78
N ARG A 357 29.30 22.12 5.66
CA ARG A 357 29.22 22.28 7.13
C ARG A 357 30.08 23.46 7.63
N SER A 358 31.29 23.61 7.11
CA SER A 358 32.20 24.71 7.47
C SER A 358 31.75 26.07 6.91
N GLY A 359 31.15 26.12 5.72
CA GLY A 359 30.59 27.35 5.15
C GLY A 359 29.34 27.87 5.86
N LYS A 360 28.56 27.03 6.55
CA LYS A 360 27.44 27.47 7.40
C LYS A 360 27.89 28.02 8.77
N GLY A 361 29.13 27.75 9.20
CA GLY A 361 29.69 28.27 10.47
C GLY A 361 30.27 29.68 10.35
N SER A 362 30.50 30.21 9.15
CA SER A 362 31.14 31.52 8.96
C SER A 362 30.19 32.71 8.66
N GLY A 363 28.88 32.44 8.63
CA GLY A 363 27.84 33.43 8.24
C GLY A 363 26.94 33.90 9.37
N GLY A 364 27.45 34.23 10.56
CA GLY A 364 26.62 34.64 11.73
C GLY A 364 27.28 35.56 12.74
N GLY A 365 28.30 36.30 12.35
CA GLY A 365 28.79 37.42 13.16
C GLY A 365 27.93 38.66 12.95
N ILE A 366 26.82 38.81 13.72
CA ILE A 366 26.12 40.10 13.86
C ILE A 366 27.09 41.04 14.53
N GLN A 367 27.75 41.96 13.80
CA GLN A 367 28.36 43.14 14.35
C GLN A 367 27.30 44.02 14.97
N MET A 368 27.21 44.04 16.30
CA MET A 368 26.45 45.05 17.02
C MET A 368 27.12 46.40 16.82
N PRO A 369 26.42 47.50 16.47
CA PRO A 369 27.00 48.84 16.47
C PRO A 369 27.34 49.21 17.92
N GLN A 370 28.55 49.68 18.14
CA GLN A 370 28.96 50.28 19.41
C GLN A 370 28.37 51.68 19.54
N PRO A 371 28.12 52.18 20.79
CA PRO A 371 27.37 53.37 21.11
C PRO A 371 27.99 54.66 20.65
#